data_36cbf32b56b9d9b4e0f2e0ff5b59ddf2
#
_entry.id   36cbf32b56b9d9b4e0f2e0ff5b59ddf2
#
_cell.length_a   1.000
_cell.length_b   1.000
_cell.length_c   1.000
_cell.angle_alpha   90.00
_cell.angle_beta   90.00
_cell.angle_gamma   90.00
#
_symmetry.space_group_name_H-M   'P 1'
#
loop_
_entity.id
_entity.type
_entity.pdbx_description
1 polymer ?
#
loop_
_entity_poly.entity_id
_entity_poly.type
_entity_poly.pdbx_seq_one_letter_code
_entity_poly.pdbx_strand_id
1 'polypeptide(L)'
;ETEYMPLSAAEYYAQFNDANDFYQKGPSFSESGNVTSTMAKGLKQDFFTQVDKVIDGNQNNVAVLRFTHAEIMIPLATSFELKNMMSPLPLTQTYNYQNSSWRGYITYGS
;
A
#
# COMPACT_ATOMS: atom_id res chain seq x y z
N GLU A 1 12.12 -8.27 22.00
CA GLU A 1 11.69 -6.87 21.70
C GLU A 1 11.23 -6.15 22.97
N THR A 2 10.49 -6.81 23.85
CA THR A 2 10.00 -6.20 25.12
C THR A 2 11.11 -5.86 26.11
N GLU A 3 12.29 -6.43 25.98
CA GLU A 3 13.44 -6.15 26.84
C GLU A 3 14.01 -4.74 26.58
N TYR A 4 13.97 -4.27 25.34
CA TYR A 4 14.57 -3.00 24.90
C TYR A 4 13.55 -1.90 24.62
N MET A 5 12.29 -2.26 24.39
CA MET A 5 11.24 -1.31 24.09
C MET A 5 9.95 -1.66 24.85
N PRO A 6 9.46 -0.80 25.75
CA PRO A 6 8.17 -1.01 26.39
C PRO A 6 7.04 -1.15 25.37
N LEU A 7 6.06 -2.02 25.65
CA LEU A 7 4.93 -2.28 24.75
C LEU A 7 4.20 -0.99 24.35
N SER A 8 3.98 -0.07 25.30
CA SER A 8 3.34 1.22 25.03
C SER A 8 4.11 2.08 24.02
N ALA A 9 5.45 2.05 24.08
CA ALA A 9 6.27 2.76 23.12
C ALA A 9 6.21 2.11 21.73
N ALA A 10 6.20 0.77 21.66
CA ALA A 10 6.06 0.03 20.42
C ALA A 10 4.69 0.30 19.76
N GLU A 11 3.61 0.32 20.53
CA GLU A 11 2.26 0.66 20.05
C GLU A 11 2.19 2.09 19.52
N TYR A 12 2.76 3.05 20.23
CA TYR A 12 2.82 4.44 19.79
C TYR A 12 3.59 4.58 18.48
N TYR A 13 4.73 3.90 18.37
CA TYR A 13 5.54 3.90 17.15
C TYR A 13 4.79 3.28 15.97
N ALA A 14 4.09 2.17 16.19
CA ALA A 14 3.27 1.53 15.16
C ALA A 14 2.14 2.45 14.68
N GLN A 15 1.44 3.12 15.59
CA GLN A 15 0.38 4.08 15.26
C GLN A 15 0.93 5.26 14.45
N PHE A 16 2.08 5.79 14.84
CA PHE A 16 2.74 6.89 14.13
C PHE A 16 3.15 6.47 12.72
N ASN A 17 3.77 5.31 12.57
CA ASN A 17 4.18 4.80 11.27
C ASN A 17 2.99 4.52 10.35
N ASP A 18 1.94 3.89 10.86
CA ASP A 18 0.73 3.64 10.07
C ASP A 18 0.07 4.96 9.62
N ALA A 19 0.00 5.96 10.49
CA ALA A 19 -0.52 7.27 10.11
C ALA A 19 0.32 7.94 9.01
N ASN A 20 1.64 7.89 9.16
CA ASN A 20 2.58 8.44 8.17
C ASN A 20 2.44 7.72 6.82
N ASP A 21 2.42 6.40 6.82
CA ASP A 21 2.29 5.60 5.61
C ASP A 21 0.91 5.77 4.96
N PHE A 22 -0.16 5.92 5.77
CA PHE A 22 -1.50 6.21 5.27
C PHE A 22 -1.53 7.47 4.41
N TYR A 23 -0.93 8.55 4.89
CA TYR A 23 -0.94 9.84 4.19
C TYR A 23 0.07 9.92 3.04
N GLN A 24 1.22 9.31 3.17
CA GLN A 24 2.29 9.42 2.16
C GLN A 24 2.19 8.38 1.04
N LYS A 25 1.72 7.18 1.35
CA LYS A 25 1.76 6.02 0.43
C LYS A 25 0.39 5.38 0.24
N GLY A 26 -0.48 5.48 1.25
CA GLY A 26 -1.81 4.88 1.29
C GLY A 26 -2.89 5.72 0.61
N PRO A 27 -4.17 5.45 0.93
CA PRO A 27 -5.30 6.12 0.29
C PRO A 27 -5.42 7.62 0.61
N SER A 28 -4.81 8.09 1.70
CA SER A 28 -4.74 9.51 2.07
C SER A 28 -6.12 10.22 2.12
N PHE A 29 -6.22 11.42 1.65
CA PHE A 29 -7.46 12.19 1.61
C PHE A 29 -8.24 11.95 0.32
N SER A 30 -9.57 11.86 0.43
CA SER A 30 -10.48 11.73 -0.72
C SER A 30 -10.32 12.86 -1.71
N GLU A 31 -10.04 14.08 -1.22
CA GLU A 31 -9.84 15.27 -2.03
C GLU A 31 -8.50 15.28 -2.79
N SER A 32 -7.55 14.42 -2.40
CA SER A 32 -6.27 14.28 -3.12
C SER A 32 -6.38 13.53 -4.46
N GLY A 33 -7.53 12.92 -4.74
CA GLY A 33 -7.79 12.25 -6.02
C GLY A 33 -6.88 11.04 -6.30
N ASN A 34 -6.50 10.31 -5.26
CA ASN A 34 -5.64 9.11 -5.37
C ASN A 34 -4.21 9.41 -5.89
N VAL A 35 -3.68 10.59 -5.64
CA VAL A 35 -2.33 10.98 -6.11
C VAL A 35 -1.28 9.95 -5.69
N THR A 36 -1.36 9.44 -4.46
CA THR A 36 -0.42 8.45 -3.94
C THR A 36 -0.42 7.16 -4.74
N SER A 37 -1.60 6.69 -5.18
CA SER A 37 -1.72 5.45 -5.98
C SER A 37 -1.10 5.59 -7.39
N THR A 38 -0.90 6.82 -7.88
CA THR A 38 -0.25 7.05 -9.17
C THR A 38 1.22 6.65 -9.16
N MET A 39 1.87 6.57 -8.00
CA MET A 39 3.24 6.09 -7.86
C MET A 39 3.41 4.66 -8.37
N ALA A 40 2.38 3.81 -8.23
CA ALA A 40 2.41 2.43 -8.71
C ALA A 40 1.81 2.24 -10.11
N LYS A 41 1.39 3.31 -10.78
CA LYS A 41 0.71 3.23 -12.09
C LYS A 41 1.53 2.47 -13.13
N GLY A 42 2.83 2.76 -13.23
CA GLY A 42 3.71 2.09 -14.20
C GLY A 42 3.82 0.59 -13.93
N LEU A 43 3.95 0.21 -12.67
CA LEU A 43 4.02 -1.21 -12.26
C LEU A 43 2.70 -1.93 -12.54
N LYS A 44 1.56 -1.31 -12.18
CA LYS A 44 0.24 -1.86 -12.49
C LYS A 44 0.05 -2.08 -13.99
N GLN A 45 0.43 -1.10 -14.80
CA GLN A 45 0.35 -1.20 -16.25
C GLN A 45 1.24 -2.32 -16.81
N ASP A 46 2.44 -2.48 -16.27
CA ASP A 46 3.34 -3.56 -16.67
C ASP A 46 2.77 -4.95 -16.33
N PHE A 47 2.10 -5.13 -15.18
CA PHE A 47 1.42 -6.39 -14.89
C PHE A 47 0.40 -6.75 -15.98
N PHE A 48 -0.47 -5.83 -16.36
CA PHE A 48 -1.46 -6.09 -17.42
C PHE A 48 -0.81 -6.33 -18.77
N THR A 49 0.25 -5.58 -19.11
CA THR A 49 1.02 -5.81 -20.35
C THR A 49 1.62 -7.23 -20.39
N GLN A 50 2.10 -7.76 -19.26
CA GLN A 50 2.60 -9.13 -19.23
C GLN A 50 1.48 -10.17 -19.37
N VAL A 51 0.32 -9.92 -18.76
CA VAL A 51 -0.87 -10.76 -18.93
C VAL A 51 -1.30 -10.81 -20.40
N ASP A 52 -1.39 -9.66 -21.05
CA ASP A 52 -1.76 -9.57 -22.45
C ASP A 52 -0.79 -10.35 -23.37
N LYS A 53 0.52 -10.25 -23.12
CA LYS A 53 1.53 -11.02 -23.84
C LYS A 53 1.35 -12.53 -23.71
N VAL A 54 0.93 -13.00 -22.53
CA VAL A 54 0.64 -14.42 -22.32
C VAL A 54 -0.61 -14.83 -23.08
N ILE A 55 -1.67 -14.04 -23.03
CA ILE A 55 -2.93 -14.29 -23.77
C ILE A 55 -2.68 -14.33 -25.27
N ASP A 56 -1.87 -13.42 -25.79
CA ASP A 56 -1.54 -13.33 -27.21
C ASP A 56 -0.52 -14.42 -27.68
N GLY A 57 -0.03 -15.26 -26.77
CA GLY A 57 0.97 -16.27 -27.08
C GLY A 57 2.37 -15.72 -27.42
N ASN A 58 2.62 -14.46 -27.10
CA ASN A 58 3.87 -13.74 -27.41
C ASN A 58 4.91 -13.81 -26.28
N GLN A 59 4.72 -14.66 -25.28
CA GLN A 59 5.63 -14.77 -24.15
C GLN A 59 6.09 -16.21 -23.91
N ASN A 60 7.42 -16.37 -23.88
CA ASN A 60 8.08 -17.64 -23.59
C ASN A 60 8.54 -17.77 -22.13
N ASN A 61 8.37 -16.75 -21.30
CA ASN A 61 8.79 -16.75 -19.92
C ASN A 61 7.80 -17.53 -19.05
N VAL A 62 8.30 -18.42 -18.20
CA VAL A 62 7.49 -19.18 -17.24
C VAL A 62 7.05 -18.30 -16.08
N ALA A 63 7.88 -17.32 -15.69
CA ALA A 63 7.59 -16.37 -14.62
C ALA A 63 8.31 -15.05 -14.86
N VAL A 64 7.67 -13.95 -14.42
CA VAL A 64 8.28 -12.62 -14.33
C VAL A 64 8.19 -12.18 -12.88
N LEU A 65 9.34 -12.13 -12.20
CA LEU A 65 9.43 -11.74 -10.79
C LEU A 65 9.85 -10.28 -10.66
N ARG A 66 9.19 -9.56 -9.76
CA ARG A 66 9.51 -8.17 -9.43
C ARG A 66 9.76 -8.04 -7.94
N PHE A 67 10.83 -7.33 -7.61
CA PHE A 67 11.23 -7.09 -6.23
C PHE A 67 11.12 -5.59 -5.95
N THR A 68 10.44 -5.25 -4.88
CA THR A 68 10.22 -3.87 -4.46
C THR A 68 10.03 -3.80 -2.95
N HIS A 69 9.65 -2.66 -2.43
CA HIS A 69 9.43 -2.39 -1.01
C HIS A 69 8.15 -1.57 -0.79
N ALA A 70 7.87 -1.21 0.48
CA ALA A 70 6.58 -0.64 0.91
C ALA A 70 6.16 0.62 0.12
N GLU A 71 7.11 1.44 -0.31
CA GLU A 71 6.88 2.67 -1.07
C GLU A 71 6.12 2.44 -2.39
N ILE A 72 6.19 1.24 -2.93
CA ILE A 72 5.46 0.84 -4.15
C ILE A 72 4.34 -0.16 -3.84
N MET A 73 4.54 -1.04 -2.85
CA MET A 73 3.53 -2.06 -2.51
C MET A 73 2.25 -1.44 -1.95
N ILE A 74 2.35 -0.43 -1.10
CA ILE A 74 1.18 0.26 -0.53
C ILE A 74 0.38 1.00 -1.61
N PRO A 75 0.97 1.87 -2.44
CA PRO A 75 0.27 2.47 -3.56
C PRO A 75 -0.32 1.46 -4.55
N LEU A 76 0.37 0.35 -4.79
CA LEU A 76 -0.10 -0.71 -5.67
C LEU A 76 -1.35 -1.39 -5.10
N ALA A 77 -1.35 -1.74 -3.80
CA ALA A 77 -2.49 -2.32 -3.11
C ALA A 77 -3.72 -1.38 -3.15
N THR A 78 -3.50 -0.09 -2.94
CA THR A 78 -4.53 0.95 -3.07
C THR A 78 -5.04 1.03 -4.51
N SER A 79 -4.15 1.00 -5.51
CA SER A 79 -4.49 1.05 -6.93
C SER A 79 -5.26 -0.18 -7.43
N PHE A 80 -5.05 -1.35 -6.83
CA PHE A 80 -5.83 -2.57 -7.07
C PHE A 80 -7.10 -2.65 -6.25
N GLU A 81 -7.40 -1.64 -5.45
CA GLU A 81 -8.59 -1.57 -4.60
C GLU A 81 -8.71 -2.77 -3.65
N LEU A 82 -7.58 -3.24 -3.13
CA LEU A 82 -7.58 -4.35 -2.20
C LEU A 82 -8.37 -4.00 -0.94
N LYS A 83 -9.07 -4.98 -0.41
CA LYS A 83 -9.91 -4.82 0.79
C LYS A 83 -9.09 -4.17 1.92
N ASN A 84 -9.64 -3.14 2.53
CA ASN A 84 -9.06 -2.32 3.60
C ASN A 84 -7.86 -1.44 3.19
N MET A 85 -7.45 -1.45 1.91
CA MET A 85 -6.30 -0.66 1.45
C MET A 85 -6.70 0.61 0.68
N MET A 86 -7.98 0.81 0.38
CA MET A 86 -8.45 1.86 -0.52
C MET A 86 -9.39 2.90 0.09
N SER A 87 -9.58 2.92 1.39
CA SER A 87 -10.55 3.84 2.03
C SER A 87 -9.89 5.18 2.37
N PRO A 88 -9.97 6.21 1.49
CA PRO A 88 -9.46 7.54 1.81
C PRO A 88 -10.33 8.21 2.88
N LEU A 89 -9.76 9.20 3.56
CA LEU A 89 -10.46 10.00 4.55
C LEU A 89 -10.78 11.40 3.98
N PRO A 90 -11.93 12.00 4.34
CA PRO A 90 -12.16 13.40 4.03
C PRO A 90 -11.21 14.30 4.83
N LEU A 91 -10.89 15.49 4.33
CA LEU A 91 -10.01 16.46 5.01
C LEU A 91 -10.48 16.86 6.42
N THR A 92 -11.76 16.65 6.72
CA THR A 92 -12.35 16.90 8.04
C THR A 92 -12.05 15.82 9.07
N GLN A 93 -11.44 14.69 8.65
CA GLN A 93 -11.09 13.56 9.50
C GLN A 93 -9.60 13.28 9.46
N THR A 94 -9.06 12.81 10.58
CA THR A 94 -7.70 12.35 10.69
C THR A 94 -7.64 10.83 10.84
N TYR A 95 -6.58 10.22 10.33
CA TYR A 95 -6.33 8.81 10.53
C TYR A 95 -6.29 8.50 12.03
N ASN A 96 -7.02 7.46 12.43
CA ASN A 96 -7.04 6.97 13.80
C ASN A 96 -6.81 5.45 13.80
N TYR A 97 -5.71 5.02 14.40
CA TYR A 97 -5.30 3.62 14.43
C TYR A 97 -6.36 2.68 15.03
N GLN A 98 -7.05 3.10 16.09
CA GLN A 98 -8.06 2.28 16.77
C GLN A 98 -9.32 2.08 15.92
N ASN A 99 -9.68 3.06 15.11
CA ASN A 99 -10.93 3.06 14.35
C ASN A 99 -10.75 2.72 12.87
N SER A 100 -9.52 2.78 12.36
CA SER A 100 -9.21 2.43 10.99
C SER A 100 -8.88 0.95 10.85
N SER A 101 -9.36 0.32 9.78
CA SER A 101 -8.95 -1.03 9.38
C SER A 101 -7.67 -1.03 8.54
N TRP A 102 -7.25 0.12 8.05
CA TRP A 102 -6.04 0.24 7.25
C TRP A 102 -4.78 0.06 8.10
N ARG A 103 -3.82 -0.71 7.59
CA ARG A 103 -2.53 -0.98 8.23
C ARG A 103 -1.43 -1.06 7.19
N GLY A 104 -0.40 -0.24 7.34
CA GLY A 104 0.76 -0.24 6.45
C GLY A 104 1.57 -1.54 6.52
N TYR A 105 1.71 -2.12 7.70
CA TYR A 105 2.52 -3.33 7.91
C TYR A 105 2.04 -4.57 7.14
N ILE A 106 0.78 -4.62 6.71
CA ILE A 106 0.25 -5.75 5.92
C ILE A 106 1.06 -5.96 4.64
N THR A 107 1.65 -4.91 4.11
CA THR A 107 2.43 -4.95 2.87
C THR A 107 3.91 -5.29 3.08
N TYR A 108 4.39 -5.29 4.31
CA TYR A 108 5.81 -5.56 4.62
C TYR A 108 6.19 -7.03 4.63
N GLY A 109 5.22 -7.94 4.70
CA GLY A 109 5.43 -9.38 4.78
C GLY A 109 4.74 -10.20 3.67
N SER A 110 4.35 -9.53 2.61
CA SER A 110 3.61 -10.15 1.50
C SER A 110 4.53 -10.75 0.47
#